data_cd65a843a9a4dd246d810aa782456453
#
_entry.id   cd65a843a9a4dd246d810aa782456453
#
_cell.length_a   1.000
_cell.length_b   1.000
_cell.length_c   1.000
_cell.angle_alpha   90.00
_cell.angle_beta   90.00
_cell.angle_gamma   90.00
#
_symmetry.space_group_name_H-M   'P 1'
#
loop_
_entity.id
_entity.type
_entity.pdbx_description
1 polymer ?
#
loop_
_entity_poly.entity_id
_entity_poly.type
_entity_poly.pdbx_seq_one_letter_code
_entity_poly.pdbx_strand_id
1 'polypeptide(L)'
;CACGSASDSLPVDASVTGTYDDQSSADPASADTDTSSPETASPDTENTSPAGPLRDATPVCLVPQADGTAVVSNDVAVIDYSHMSDGYVCANYTGTCPKVKLRITGPDTVVYTYDLHGGGYETFPLSSGDGYYDVTIYENISGTNYATCLYADLDVQIPDEFSPFLYPNQYVNFTADSKVVAKGQELAEGASSDLEVITRIYDYITGNITYDYDKASDPPTGYTSDVDAILDSG
;
A
#
# COMPACT_ATOMS: atom_id res chain seq x y z
N CYS A 1 17.99 -28.50 -27.31
CA CYS A 1 16.63 -28.29 -26.84
C CYS A 1 16.23 -26.88 -27.29
N ALA A 2 15.20 -26.77 -28.15
CA ALA A 2 14.78 -25.52 -28.74
C ALA A 2 13.79 -24.83 -27.78
N CYS A 3 14.18 -23.69 -27.20
CA CYS A 3 13.26 -22.78 -26.55
C CYS A 3 12.55 -21.99 -27.64
N GLY A 4 11.25 -22.18 -27.75
CA GLY A 4 10.39 -21.35 -28.56
C GLY A 4 10.21 -19.98 -27.89
N SER A 5 10.75 -18.94 -28.52
CA SER A 5 10.58 -17.55 -28.10
C SER A 5 9.17 -17.10 -28.49
N ALA A 6 8.26 -17.02 -27.51
CA ALA A 6 7.10 -16.16 -27.64
C ALA A 6 7.51 -14.77 -27.12
N SER A 7 7.78 -13.85 -28.03
CA SER A 7 7.97 -12.44 -27.71
C SER A 7 6.59 -11.81 -27.53
N ASP A 8 6.13 -11.72 -26.29
CA ASP A 8 4.97 -10.92 -25.95
C ASP A 8 5.46 -9.50 -25.66
N SER A 9 5.07 -8.56 -26.53
CA SER A 9 5.32 -7.14 -26.33
C SER A 9 4.35 -6.65 -25.26
N LEU A 10 4.87 -6.33 -24.08
CA LEU A 10 4.08 -5.68 -23.05
C LEU A 10 3.51 -4.36 -23.60
N PRO A 11 2.21 -4.09 -23.41
CA PRO A 11 1.67 -2.79 -23.74
C PRO A 11 2.39 -1.72 -22.94
N VAL A 12 2.82 -0.67 -23.62
CA VAL A 12 3.40 0.53 -23.03
C VAL A 12 2.47 1.08 -21.99
N ASP A 13 3.02 1.24 -20.80
CA ASP A 13 2.68 2.16 -19.73
C ASP A 13 1.29 2.81 -19.82
N ALA A 14 0.32 2.22 -19.15
CA ALA A 14 -0.90 2.93 -18.78
C ALA A 14 -0.59 3.71 -17.52
N SER A 15 -0.06 4.92 -17.69
CA SER A 15 -0.10 5.95 -16.65
C SER A 15 -1.53 6.03 -16.15
N VAL A 16 -1.76 5.69 -14.88
CA VAL A 16 -3.05 5.89 -14.22
C VAL A 16 -3.24 7.39 -14.05
N THR A 17 -3.74 8.05 -15.09
CA THR A 17 -4.33 9.37 -14.97
C THR A 17 -5.76 9.19 -14.48
N GLY A 18 -5.92 9.10 -13.18
CA GLY A 18 -7.22 9.25 -12.54
C GLY A 18 -7.68 10.69 -12.71
N THR A 19 -8.52 10.95 -13.71
CA THR A 19 -9.29 12.18 -13.77
C THR A 19 -10.39 12.09 -12.73
N TYR A 20 -10.21 12.79 -11.63
CA TYR A 20 -11.31 13.08 -10.72
C TYR A 20 -12.17 14.17 -11.36
N ASP A 21 -13.36 13.82 -11.82
CA ASP A 21 -14.39 14.78 -12.16
C ASP A 21 -14.92 15.42 -10.87
N ASP A 22 -14.52 16.69 -10.65
CA ASP A 22 -15.09 17.58 -9.65
C ASP A 22 -16.48 18.03 -10.16
N GLN A 23 -17.54 17.38 -9.69
CA GLN A 23 -18.90 17.89 -9.81
C GLN A 23 -19.36 18.47 -8.48
N SER A 24 -18.87 19.68 -8.18
CA SER A 24 -19.47 20.57 -7.21
C SER A 24 -20.75 21.17 -7.81
N SER A 25 -21.92 20.68 -7.42
CA SER A 25 -23.16 21.39 -7.61
C SER A 25 -23.62 22.01 -6.29
N ALA A 26 -23.41 23.31 -6.20
CA ALA A 26 -24.01 24.14 -5.18
C ALA A 26 -25.52 24.26 -5.44
N ASP A 27 -26.34 24.10 -4.40
CA ASP A 27 -27.73 24.49 -4.41
C ASP A 27 -28.04 25.54 -3.31
N PRO A 28 -28.86 26.54 -3.60
CA PRO A 28 -28.90 27.76 -2.82
C PRO A 28 -29.90 27.73 -1.67
N ALA A 29 -29.60 28.59 -0.71
CA ALA A 29 -30.30 28.90 0.50
C ALA A 29 -31.83 29.10 0.35
N SER A 30 -32.57 28.56 1.32
CA SER A 30 -33.86 29.12 1.75
C SER A 30 -33.76 29.57 3.19
N ALA A 31 -33.97 30.87 3.36
CA ALA A 31 -34.09 31.52 4.65
C ALA A 31 -35.49 31.27 5.22
N ASP A 32 -35.56 30.80 6.46
CA ASP A 32 -36.74 31.02 7.31
C ASP A 32 -36.30 31.59 8.66
N THR A 33 -36.76 32.78 8.89
CA THR A 33 -36.72 33.49 10.15
C THR A 33 -37.78 32.96 11.07
N ASP A 34 -37.42 32.45 12.26
CA ASP A 34 -38.37 32.48 13.38
C ASP A 34 -37.69 32.91 14.68
N THR A 35 -38.39 33.86 15.29
CA THR A 35 -38.03 34.60 16.48
C THR A 35 -38.63 33.91 17.69
N SER A 36 -37.83 33.50 18.68
CA SER A 36 -38.34 33.35 20.05
C SER A 36 -37.26 33.44 21.11
N SER A 37 -37.53 34.33 22.02
CA SER A 37 -37.09 34.68 23.36
C SER A 37 -36.11 33.79 24.13
N PRO A 38 -35.31 34.41 25.03
CA PRO A 38 -34.23 33.75 25.76
C PRO A 38 -34.76 32.96 26.95
N GLU A 39 -34.39 31.69 27.00
CA GLU A 39 -34.59 30.82 28.17
C GLU A 39 -33.29 30.79 28.97
N THR A 40 -33.49 30.95 30.26
CA THR A 40 -32.50 31.10 31.34
C THR A 40 -31.59 29.89 31.44
N ALA A 41 -30.28 30.06 31.26
CA ALA A 41 -29.26 29.05 31.48
C ALA A 41 -29.19 28.64 32.97
N SER A 42 -29.49 27.38 33.22
CA SER A 42 -29.04 26.68 34.45
C SER A 42 -27.59 26.23 34.26
N PRO A 43 -26.75 26.22 35.30
CA PRO A 43 -25.36 25.77 35.15
C PRO A 43 -25.33 24.26 34.87
N ASP A 44 -24.84 23.90 33.72
CA ASP A 44 -24.55 22.53 33.35
C ASP A 44 -23.52 21.97 34.35
N THR A 45 -24.00 21.01 35.12
CA THR A 45 -23.13 20.12 35.86
C THR A 45 -22.33 19.32 34.86
N GLU A 46 -21.02 19.57 34.76
CA GLU A 46 -20.10 18.74 33.99
C GLU A 46 -20.29 17.27 34.37
N ASN A 47 -21.00 16.54 33.56
CA ASN A 47 -21.09 15.10 33.64
C ASN A 47 -19.77 14.55 33.12
N THR A 48 -18.74 14.53 33.97
CA THR A 48 -17.50 13.80 33.75
C THR A 48 -17.83 12.31 33.85
N SER A 49 -18.33 11.75 32.76
CA SER A 49 -18.36 10.31 32.60
C SER A 49 -16.92 9.80 32.75
N PRO A 50 -16.65 8.78 33.57
CA PRO A 50 -15.29 8.27 33.70
C PRO A 50 -14.79 7.87 32.33
N ALA A 51 -13.64 8.44 31.89
CA ALA A 51 -12.99 8.05 30.67
C ALA A 51 -12.82 6.53 30.67
N GLY A 52 -13.29 5.87 29.65
CA GLY A 52 -13.07 4.44 29.44
C GLY A 52 -11.57 4.11 29.48
N PRO A 53 -11.20 2.82 29.56
CA PRO A 53 -9.80 2.44 29.51
C PRO A 53 -9.19 3.00 28.22
N LEU A 54 -8.01 3.62 28.36
CA LEU A 54 -7.26 4.13 27.20
C LEU A 54 -6.92 2.96 26.25
N ARG A 55 -6.93 3.25 24.97
CA ARG A 55 -6.48 2.31 23.93
C ARG A 55 -4.99 2.02 24.12
N ASP A 56 -4.59 0.76 23.89
CA ASP A 56 -3.18 0.41 23.76
C ASP A 56 -2.61 1.05 22.49
N ALA A 57 -1.63 1.93 22.66
CA ALA A 57 -0.96 2.64 21.58
C ALA A 57 0.33 1.92 21.11
N THR A 58 0.64 0.75 21.66
CA THR A 58 1.84 -0.01 21.25
C THR A 58 1.73 -0.43 19.79
N PRO A 59 2.68 -0.02 18.92
CA PRO A 59 2.63 -0.38 17.50
C PRO A 59 2.90 -1.87 17.31
N VAL A 60 2.13 -2.49 16.41
CA VAL A 60 2.36 -3.85 15.94
C VAL A 60 2.84 -3.77 14.49
N CYS A 61 4.13 -4.03 14.26
CA CYS A 61 4.71 -4.06 12.92
C CYS A 61 4.83 -5.50 12.46
N LEU A 62 4.06 -5.87 11.45
CA LEU A 62 4.17 -7.18 10.83
C LEU A 62 5.45 -7.23 9.98
N VAL A 63 6.11 -8.39 9.99
CA VAL A 63 7.35 -8.62 9.24
C VAL A 63 7.09 -9.73 8.23
N PRO A 64 7.14 -9.44 6.91
CA PRO A 64 6.95 -10.47 5.90
C PRO A 64 8.02 -11.56 6.01
N GLN A 65 7.64 -12.80 5.72
CA GLN A 65 8.51 -13.95 5.75
C GLN A 65 8.49 -14.68 4.40
N ALA A 66 9.62 -15.25 4.01
CA ALA A 66 9.75 -16.15 2.86
C ALA A 66 10.15 -17.53 3.39
N ASP A 67 9.16 -18.30 3.83
CA ASP A 67 9.37 -19.56 4.57
C ASP A 67 9.83 -20.72 3.70
N GLY A 68 9.71 -20.60 2.37
CA GLY A 68 10.11 -21.64 1.43
C GLY A 68 9.21 -22.89 1.46
N THR A 69 8.03 -22.83 2.08
CA THR A 69 7.12 -23.98 2.17
C THR A 69 6.27 -24.15 0.92
N ALA A 70 6.04 -23.07 0.17
CA ALA A 70 5.34 -23.03 -1.10
C ALA A 70 6.10 -22.10 -2.05
N VAL A 71 6.85 -22.67 -2.98
CA VAL A 71 7.75 -21.92 -3.88
C VAL A 71 7.71 -22.44 -5.30
N VAL A 72 7.93 -21.55 -6.24
CA VAL A 72 8.37 -21.89 -7.59
C VAL A 72 9.72 -21.21 -7.83
N SER A 73 10.66 -21.90 -8.46
CA SER A 73 12.00 -21.36 -8.66
C SER A 73 12.67 -21.93 -9.91
N ASN A 74 13.66 -21.20 -10.40
CA ASN A 74 14.64 -21.64 -11.37
C ASN A 74 16.05 -21.26 -10.89
N ASP A 75 17.06 -21.31 -11.76
CA ASP A 75 18.45 -21.05 -11.39
C ASP A 75 18.73 -19.62 -10.92
N VAL A 76 17.87 -18.63 -11.28
CA VAL A 76 18.11 -17.20 -11.05
C VAL A 76 16.95 -16.48 -10.35
N ALA A 77 15.80 -17.10 -10.21
CA ALA A 77 14.61 -16.45 -9.63
C ALA A 77 13.84 -17.40 -8.73
N VAL A 78 13.16 -16.85 -7.74
CA VAL A 78 12.22 -17.55 -6.86
C VAL A 78 11.01 -16.67 -6.56
N ILE A 79 9.84 -17.27 -6.56
CA ILE A 79 8.60 -16.71 -6.04
C ILE A 79 8.18 -17.62 -4.88
N ASP A 80 8.16 -17.05 -3.68
CA ASP A 80 7.69 -17.71 -2.46
C ASP A 80 6.27 -17.20 -2.16
N TYR A 81 5.30 -18.11 -2.22
CA TYR A 81 3.90 -17.84 -1.95
C TYR A 81 3.39 -18.57 -0.69
N SER A 82 4.32 -18.89 0.22
CA SER A 82 4.01 -19.55 1.51
C SER A 82 2.96 -18.79 2.33
N HIS A 83 2.90 -17.48 2.14
CA HIS A 83 2.02 -16.55 2.85
C HIS A 83 0.95 -15.90 1.96
N MET A 84 0.55 -16.56 0.88
CA MET A 84 -0.51 -16.03 0.00
C MET A 84 -1.85 -15.85 0.72
N SER A 85 -2.13 -16.63 1.77
CA SER A 85 -3.32 -16.46 2.62
C SER A 85 -3.23 -15.27 3.57
N ASP A 86 -2.02 -14.75 3.82
CA ASP A 86 -1.79 -13.49 4.53
C ASP A 86 -1.78 -12.28 3.58
N GLY A 87 -2.03 -12.54 2.29
CA GLY A 87 -2.21 -11.52 1.26
C GLY A 87 -0.92 -11.01 0.65
N TYR A 88 0.18 -11.76 0.65
CA TYR A 88 1.41 -11.38 -0.03
C TYR A 88 2.20 -12.56 -0.59
N VAL A 89 3.08 -12.24 -1.52
CA VAL A 89 4.14 -13.11 -2.01
C VAL A 89 5.49 -12.43 -1.82
N CYS A 90 6.54 -13.23 -1.69
CA CYS A 90 7.91 -12.76 -1.71
C CYS A 90 8.61 -13.22 -2.98
N ALA A 91 9.46 -12.39 -3.58
CA ALA A 91 10.26 -12.77 -4.72
C ALA A 91 11.71 -12.33 -4.56
N ASN A 92 12.62 -13.11 -5.11
CA ASN A 92 14.04 -12.78 -5.17
C ASN A 92 14.60 -13.13 -6.55
N TYR A 93 15.52 -12.29 -7.01
CA TYR A 93 16.23 -12.48 -8.26
C TYR A 93 17.73 -12.40 -8.03
N THR A 94 18.46 -13.42 -8.49
CA THR A 94 19.92 -13.55 -8.31
C THR A 94 20.68 -13.56 -9.64
N GLY A 95 19.97 -13.36 -10.77
CA GLY A 95 20.55 -13.30 -12.10
C GLY A 95 21.32 -12.00 -12.34
N THR A 96 21.79 -11.84 -13.56
CA THR A 96 22.63 -10.68 -13.97
C THR A 96 21.91 -9.66 -14.83
N CYS A 97 20.61 -9.86 -15.11
CA CYS A 97 19.84 -8.91 -15.89
C CYS A 97 19.66 -7.60 -15.08
N PRO A 98 20.04 -6.43 -15.65
CA PRO A 98 20.00 -5.18 -14.89
C PRO A 98 18.60 -4.56 -14.76
N LYS A 99 17.61 -5.10 -15.49
CA LYS A 99 16.22 -4.64 -15.46
C LYS A 99 15.29 -5.84 -15.37
N VAL A 100 14.77 -6.06 -14.20
CA VAL A 100 13.83 -7.17 -13.94
C VAL A 100 12.53 -6.57 -13.41
N LYS A 101 11.42 -7.09 -13.90
CA LYS A 101 10.08 -6.69 -13.46
C LYS A 101 9.38 -7.88 -12.82
N LEU A 102 8.62 -7.61 -11.78
CA LEU A 102 7.61 -8.53 -11.26
C LEU A 102 6.24 -7.95 -11.60
N ARG A 103 5.38 -8.75 -12.20
CA ARG A 103 4.01 -8.37 -12.53
C ARG A 103 3.04 -9.29 -11.80
N ILE A 104 2.05 -8.68 -11.18
CA ILE A 104 0.92 -9.38 -10.54
C ILE A 104 -0.34 -8.97 -11.28
N THR A 105 -1.07 -9.97 -11.78
CA THR A 105 -2.42 -9.77 -12.33
C THR A 105 -3.41 -10.44 -11.39
N GLY A 106 -4.30 -9.68 -10.79
CA GLY A 106 -5.30 -10.17 -9.84
C GLY A 106 -6.60 -10.66 -10.51
N PRO A 107 -7.54 -11.21 -9.73
CA PRO A 107 -8.83 -11.72 -10.22
C PRO A 107 -9.72 -10.63 -10.82
N ASP A 108 -9.55 -9.38 -10.44
CA ASP A 108 -10.19 -8.18 -10.99
C ASP A 108 -9.57 -7.71 -12.32
N THR A 109 -8.58 -8.44 -12.83
CA THR A 109 -7.78 -8.11 -14.03
C THR A 109 -6.90 -6.87 -13.91
N VAL A 110 -6.78 -6.29 -12.72
CA VAL A 110 -5.84 -5.21 -12.46
C VAL A 110 -4.42 -5.76 -12.48
N VAL A 111 -3.52 -5.02 -13.12
CA VAL A 111 -2.13 -5.40 -13.30
C VAL A 111 -1.22 -4.44 -12.54
N TYR A 112 -0.49 -4.96 -11.59
CA TYR A 112 0.57 -4.25 -10.87
C TYR A 112 1.93 -4.66 -11.42
N THR A 113 2.78 -3.69 -11.72
CA THR A 113 4.14 -3.94 -12.22
C THR A 113 5.15 -3.25 -11.31
N TYR A 114 6.07 -4.04 -10.81
CA TYR A 114 7.12 -3.63 -9.88
C TYR A 114 8.50 -3.79 -10.53
N ASP A 115 9.46 -2.98 -10.11
CA ASP A 115 10.87 -3.26 -10.34
C ASP A 115 11.35 -4.28 -9.31
N LEU A 116 11.96 -5.39 -9.74
CA LEU A 116 12.56 -6.36 -8.84
C LEU A 116 14.07 -6.11 -8.78
N HIS A 117 14.56 -5.68 -7.62
CA HIS A 117 15.95 -5.20 -7.48
C HIS A 117 16.95 -6.33 -7.23
N GLY A 118 16.50 -7.43 -6.63
CA GLY A 118 17.36 -8.53 -6.21
C GLY A 118 18.22 -8.21 -4.97
N GLY A 119 19.06 -9.17 -4.60
CA GLY A 119 19.89 -9.05 -3.40
C GLY A 119 19.22 -9.49 -2.11
N GLY A 120 17.98 -9.97 -2.19
CA GLY A 120 17.16 -10.48 -1.10
C GLY A 120 15.72 -10.66 -1.53
N TYR A 121 14.89 -11.17 -0.64
CA TYR A 121 13.45 -11.22 -0.89
C TYR A 121 12.83 -9.83 -0.78
N GLU A 122 12.00 -9.50 -1.76
CA GLU A 122 11.12 -8.34 -1.75
C GLU A 122 9.66 -8.82 -1.63
N THR A 123 8.82 -8.03 -0.97
CA THR A 123 7.42 -8.38 -0.65
C THR A 123 6.46 -7.62 -1.56
N PHE A 124 5.46 -8.33 -2.06
CA PHE A 124 4.47 -7.81 -3.00
C PHE A 124 3.06 -8.21 -2.55
N PRO A 125 2.15 -7.23 -2.36
CA PRO A 125 0.80 -7.50 -1.87
C PRO A 125 -0.10 -8.11 -2.95
N LEU A 126 -1.02 -8.98 -2.51
CA LEU A 126 -2.11 -9.54 -3.29
C LEU A 126 -3.40 -8.78 -2.97
N SER A 127 -3.55 -7.57 -3.49
CA SER A 127 -4.54 -6.59 -3.03
C SER A 127 -5.91 -6.67 -3.73
N SER A 128 -6.12 -7.64 -4.62
CA SER A 128 -7.38 -7.78 -5.39
C SER A 128 -8.36 -8.82 -4.79
N GLY A 129 -8.15 -9.21 -3.52
CA GLY A 129 -9.01 -10.14 -2.79
C GLY A 129 -8.82 -11.63 -3.20
N ASP A 130 -9.83 -12.44 -2.95
CA ASP A 130 -9.80 -13.88 -3.27
C ASP A 130 -9.86 -14.12 -4.77
N GLY A 131 -9.16 -15.15 -5.23
CA GLY A 131 -9.26 -15.64 -6.61
C GLY A 131 -7.91 -15.95 -7.26
N TYR A 132 -7.90 -16.00 -8.59
CA TYR A 132 -6.73 -16.34 -9.37
C TYR A 132 -5.80 -15.15 -9.57
N TYR A 133 -4.51 -15.38 -9.27
CA TYR A 133 -3.43 -14.44 -9.53
C TYR A 133 -2.39 -15.07 -10.45
N ASP A 134 -1.94 -14.29 -11.44
CA ASP A 134 -0.71 -14.54 -12.18
C ASP A 134 0.40 -13.68 -11.58
N VAL A 135 1.46 -14.31 -11.11
CA VAL A 135 2.67 -13.64 -10.58
C VAL A 135 3.84 -14.02 -11.48
N THR A 136 4.34 -13.07 -12.26
CA THR A 136 5.36 -13.35 -13.27
C THR A 136 6.56 -12.42 -13.14
N ILE A 137 7.77 -13.02 -13.13
CA ILE A 137 9.05 -12.31 -13.21
C ILE A 137 9.48 -12.24 -14.67
N TYR A 138 9.88 -11.06 -15.10
CA TYR A 138 10.34 -10.76 -16.47
C TYR A 138 11.75 -10.18 -16.47
N GLU A 139 12.58 -10.66 -17.39
CA GLU A 139 13.88 -10.08 -17.69
C GLU A 139 13.81 -9.20 -18.94
N ASN A 140 14.45 -8.03 -18.89
CA ASN A 140 14.54 -7.16 -20.05
C ASN A 140 15.49 -7.76 -21.11
N ILE A 141 15.01 -7.87 -22.35
CA ILE A 141 15.82 -8.30 -23.49
C ILE A 141 16.44 -7.09 -24.18
N SER A 142 15.62 -6.08 -24.49
CA SER A 142 16.08 -4.83 -25.14
C SER A 142 14.97 -3.77 -25.11
N GLY A 143 15.32 -2.53 -24.82
CA GLY A 143 14.34 -1.43 -24.80
C GLY A 143 13.18 -1.71 -23.85
N THR A 144 11.98 -1.84 -24.40
CA THR A 144 10.73 -2.17 -23.67
C THR A 144 10.33 -3.64 -23.79
N ASN A 145 11.14 -4.48 -24.43
CA ASN A 145 10.84 -5.89 -24.62
C ASN A 145 11.35 -6.71 -23.44
N TYR A 146 10.49 -7.58 -22.91
CA TYR A 146 10.78 -8.46 -21.80
C TYR A 146 10.46 -9.90 -22.15
N ALA A 147 11.17 -10.85 -21.54
CA ALA A 147 10.88 -12.28 -21.61
C ALA A 147 10.48 -12.78 -20.22
N THR A 148 9.57 -13.73 -20.17
CA THR A 148 9.23 -14.43 -18.94
C THR A 148 10.44 -15.21 -18.43
N CYS A 149 10.83 -14.95 -17.19
CA CYS A 149 11.88 -15.64 -16.46
C CYS A 149 11.28 -16.75 -15.60
N LEU A 150 10.25 -16.42 -14.83
CA LEU A 150 9.58 -17.35 -13.91
C LEU A 150 8.12 -16.90 -13.74
N TYR A 151 7.21 -17.86 -13.53
CA TYR A 151 5.81 -17.51 -13.22
C TYR A 151 5.21 -18.49 -12.20
N ALA A 152 4.19 -18.02 -11.50
CA ALA A 152 3.34 -18.79 -10.61
C ALA A 152 1.87 -18.41 -10.83
N ASP A 153 1.03 -19.43 -11.04
CA ASP A 153 -0.43 -19.28 -11.03
C ASP A 153 -0.94 -19.68 -9.65
N LEU A 154 -1.62 -18.77 -8.96
CA LEU A 154 -2.03 -18.96 -7.58
C LEU A 154 -3.55 -18.88 -7.45
N ASP A 155 -4.15 -19.83 -6.72
CA ASP A 155 -5.55 -19.74 -6.27
C ASP A 155 -5.54 -19.26 -4.82
N VAL A 156 -5.85 -17.99 -4.61
CA VAL A 156 -5.63 -17.28 -3.36
C VAL A 156 -6.94 -17.12 -2.59
N GLN A 157 -6.90 -17.41 -1.30
CA GLN A 157 -7.95 -17.11 -0.34
C GLN A 157 -7.35 -16.33 0.83
N ILE A 158 -7.88 -15.16 1.10
CA ILE A 158 -7.40 -14.23 2.13
C ILE A 158 -8.50 -14.09 3.18
N PRO A 159 -8.40 -14.79 4.33
CA PRO A 159 -9.42 -14.79 5.35
C PRO A 159 -9.70 -13.40 5.97
N ASP A 160 -8.68 -12.54 6.00
CA ASP A 160 -8.78 -11.15 6.43
C ASP A 160 -8.48 -10.23 5.26
N GLU A 161 -9.49 -9.57 4.72
CA GLU A 161 -9.38 -8.66 3.57
C GLU A 161 -8.42 -7.48 3.78
N PHE A 162 -8.10 -7.13 5.03
CA PHE A 162 -7.15 -6.06 5.36
C PHE A 162 -5.70 -6.54 5.41
N SER A 163 -5.48 -7.84 5.53
CA SER A 163 -4.14 -8.43 5.70
C SER A 163 -3.13 -7.99 4.64
N PRO A 164 -3.45 -7.91 3.33
CA PRO A 164 -2.51 -7.48 2.30
C PRO A 164 -1.94 -6.08 2.50
N PHE A 165 -2.64 -5.22 3.25
CA PHE A 165 -2.30 -3.82 3.48
C PHE A 165 -1.55 -3.59 4.81
N LEU A 166 -1.36 -4.63 5.61
CA LEU A 166 -0.73 -4.54 6.93
C LEU A 166 0.78 -4.84 6.91
N TYR A 167 1.28 -5.43 5.81
CA TYR A 167 2.69 -5.75 5.65
C TYR A 167 3.45 -4.66 4.91
N PRO A 168 4.69 -4.35 5.32
CA PRO A 168 5.55 -3.49 4.52
C PRO A 168 5.83 -4.13 3.16
N ASN A 169 5.90 -3.29 2.15
CA ASN A 169 6.15 -3.68 0.77
C ASN A 169 7.01 -2.62 0.06
N GLN A 170 7.28 -2.78 -1.23
CA GLN A 170 8.17 -1.90 -1.98
C GLN A 170 7.75 -0.41 -1.94
N TYR A 171 6.44 -0.12 -1.95
CA TYR A 171 5.93 1.26 -1.96
C TYR A 171 5.64 1.84 -0.57
N VAL A 172 5.37 0.97 0.41
CA VAL A 172 5.13 1.35 1.80
C VAL A 172 6.09 0.54 2.67
N ASN A 173 7.35 0.96 2.68
CA ASN A 173 8.41 0.25 3.37
C ASN A 173 8.65 0.87 4.75
N PHE A 174 8.42 0.09 5.80
CA PHE A 174 8.67 0.47 7.19
C PHE A 174 9.11 -0.73 8.02
N THR A 175 9.75 -0.45 9.12
CA THR A 175 10.15 -1.42 10.15
C THR A 175 9.74 -0.89 11.52
N ALA A 176 9.86 -1.69 12.56
CA ALA A 176 9.58 -1.25 13.93
C ALA A 176 10.43 -0.04 14.36
N ASP A 177 11.60 0.16 13.75
CA ASP A 177 12.52 1.26 14.05
C ASP A 177 12.27 2.52 13.19
N SER A 178 11.32 2.48 12.26
CA SER A 178 11.00 3.61 11.39
C SER A 178 10.38 4.78 12.16
N LYS A 179 10.73 6.00 11.78
CA LYS A 179 10.20 7.24 12.39
C LYS A 179 8.69 7.37 12.25
N VAL A 180 8.12 6.90 11.13
CA VAL A 180 6.66 6.90 10.93
C VAL A 180 5.94 6.03 11.93
N VAL A 181 6.54 4.92 12.37
CA VAL A 181 5.98 4.04 13.40
C VAL A 181 6.00 4.74 14.77
N ALA A 182 7.11 5.37 15.12
CA ALA A 182 7.22 6.16 16.34
C ALA A 182 6.22 7.33 16.35
N LYS A 183 6.04 8.01 15.21
CA LYS A 183 5.05 9.09 15.07
C LYS A 183 3.63 8.56 15.19
N GLY A 184 3.32 7.42 14.60
CA GLY A 184 2.02 6.76 14.75
C GLY A 184 1.69 6.43 16.21
N GLN A 185 2.68 5.93 16.96
CA GLN A 185 2.53 5.69 18.39
C GLN A 185 2.26 6.98 19.17
N GLU A 186 3.04 8.04 18.94
CA GLU A 186 2.84 9.36 19.56
C GLU A 186 1.41 9.88 19.31
N LEU A 187 0.91 9.79 18.08
CA LEU A 187 -0.43 10.24 17.73
C LEU A 187 -1.53 9.37 18.33
N ALA A 188 -1.28 8.08 18.56
CA ALA A 188 -2.21 7.16 19.17
C ALA A 188 -2.25 7.26 20.71
N GLU A 189 -1.21 7.85 21.33
CA GLU A 189 -1.10 7.92 22.78
C GLU A 189 -2.26 8.70 23.39
N GLY A 190 -2.91 8.10 24.40
CA GLY A 190 -4.06 8.70 25.10
C GLY A 190 -5.35 8.76 24.28
N ALA A 191 -5.41 8.14 23.11
CA ALA A 191 -6.65 8.03 22.34
C ALA A 191 -7.63 7.05 23.00
N SER A 192 -8.92 7.37 22.93
CA SER A 192 -10.01 6.58 23.52
C SER A 192 -10.62 5.58 22.52
N SER A 193 -10.36 5.74 21.21
CA SER A 193 -10.93 4.90 20.14
C SER A 193 -10.03 4.88 18.89
N ASP A 194 -10.26 3.88 18.04
CA ASP A 194 -9.57 3.79 16.72
C ASP A 194 -9.91 4.97 15.82
N LEU A 195 -11.15 5.45 15.86
CA LEU A 195 -11.56 6.62 15.08
C LEU A 195 -10.78 7.87 15.52
N GLU A 196 -10.54 8.04 16.82
CA GLU A 196 -9.73 9.17 17.31
C GLU A 196 -8.28 9.08 16.82
N VAL A 197 -7.68 7.87 16.78
CA VAL A 197 -6.34 7.66 16.21
C VAL A 197 -6.32 8.03 14.73
N ILE A 198 -7.29 7.54 13.95
CA ILE A 198 -7.39 7.85 12.52
C ILE A 198 -7.52 9.36 12.30
N THR A 199 -8.37 10.03 13.09
CA THR A 199 -8.56 11.48 13.00
C THR A 199 -7.25 12.23 13.28
N ARG A 200 -6.53 11.88 14.35
CA ARG A 200 -5.26 12.52 14.69
C ARG A 200 -4.18 12.30 13.61
N ILE A 201 -4.11 11.10 13.03
CA ILE A 201 -3.19 10.80 11.92
C ILE A 201 -3.58 11.61 10.68
N TYR A 202 -4.87 11.67 10.35
CA TYR A 202 -5.36 12.47 9.23
C TYR A 202 -5.02 13.96 9.39
N ASP A 203 -5.32 14.54 10.55
CA ASP A 203 -5.04 15.94 10.85
C ASP A 203 -3.52 16.22 10.81
N TYR A 204 -2.71 15.29 11.31
CA TYR A 204 -1.26 15.40 11.23
C TYR A 204 -0.77 15.43 9.78
N ILE A 205 -1.20 14.47 8.96
CA ILE A 205 -0.79 14.38 7.55
C ILE A 205 -1.22 15.64 6.81
N THR A 206 -2.49 16.03 6.90
CA THR A 206 -3.02 17.19 6.16
C THR A 206 -2.45 18.51 6.63
N GLY A 207 -2.01 18.62 7.88
CA GLY A 207 -1.43 19.83 8.46
C GLY A 207 0.10 19.95 8.32
N ASN A 208 0.80 18.84 8.08
CA ASN A 208 2.27 18.81 8.13
C ASN A 208 2.94 18.24 6.88
N ILE A 209 2.23 17.49 6.04
CA ILE A 209 2.79 16.89 4.82
C ILE A 209 2.27 17.65 3.61
N THR A 210 3.18 18.18 2.80
CA THR A 210 2.85 18.90 1.58
C THR A 210 2.92 17.95 0.37
N TYR A 211 1.90 18.00 -0.50
CA TYR A 211 1.92 17.20 -1.72
C TYR A 211 2.98 17.70 -2.71
N ASP A 212 3.87 16.84 -3.14
CA ASP A 212 4.95 17.14 -4.08
C ASP A 212 4.44 17.08 -5.53
N TYR A 213 3.88 18.20 -6.00
CA TYR A 213 3.35 18.30 -7.36
C TYR A 213 4.42 18.16 -8.44
N ASP A 214 5.64 18.61 -8.18
CA ASP A 214 6.74 18.54 -9.14
C ASP A 214 7.15 17.08 -9.36
N LYS A 215 7.35 16.33 -8.29
CA LYS A 215 7.64 14.90 -8.35
C LYS A 215 6.48 14.10 -8.95
N ALA A 216 5.23 14.45 -8.65
CA ALA A 216 4.07 13.77 -9.20
C ALA A 216 3.93 13.99 -10.71
N SER A 217 4.37 15.15 -11.24
CA SER A 217 4.32 15.46 -12.68
C SER A 217 5.43 14.77 -13.47
N ASP A 218 6.59 14.53 -12.87
CA ASP A 218 7.75 13.89 -13.51
C ASP A 218 8.48 12.98 -12.50
N PRO A 219 7.89 11.82 -12.19
CA PRO A 219 8.46 10.92 -11.20
C PRO A 219 9.79 10.33 -11.71
N PRO A 220 10.85 10.30 -10.89
CA PRO A 220 12.10 9.64 -11.25
C PRO A 220 11.88 8.16 -11.61
N THR A 221 12.56 7.69 -12.66
CA THR A 221 12.49 6.28 -13.04
C THR A 221 12.93 5.38 -11.89
N GLY A 222 12.13 4.38 -11.55
CA GLY A 222 12.40 3.46 -10.43
C GLY A 222 12.22 4.10 -9.06
N TYR A 223 11.48 5.23 -8.96
CA TYR A 223 11.20 5.86 -7.68
C TYR A 223 10.39 4.92 -6.78
N THR A 224 10.90 4.71 -5.58
CA THR A 224 10.17 4.13 -4.45
C THR A 224 10.10 5.15 -3.32
N SER A 225 8.95 5.23 -2.65
CA SER A 225 8.78 6.18 -1.55
C SER A 225 9.59 5.76 -0.33
N ASP A 226 10.27 6.73 0.28
CA ASP A 226 10.87 6.59 1.61
C ASP A 226 9.96 7.31 2.60
N VAL A 227 9.22 6.53 3.39
CA VAL A 227 8.20 7.05 4.31
C VAL A 227 8.80 7.92 5.43
N ASP A 228 10.01 7.59 5.88
CA ASP A 228 10.71 8.38 6.90
C ASP A 228 11.25 9.70 6.34
N ALA A 229 11.74 9.69 5.10
CA ALA A 229 12.16 10.92 4.42
C ALA A 229 10.97 11.85 4.12
N ILE A 230 9.80 11.30 3.78
CA ILE A 230 8.58 12.07 3.61
C ILE A 230 8.17 12.73 4.93
N LEU A 231 8.22 12.00 6.03
CA LEU A 231 7.92 12.53 7.36
C LEU A 231 8.88 13.68 7.75
N ASP A 232 10.17 13.57 7.40
CA ASP A 232 11.19 14.59 7.72
C ASP A 232 11.08 15.84 6.85
N SER A 233 10.52 15.73 5.64
CA SER A 233 10.45 16.85 4.68
C SER A 233 9.21 17.75 4.86
N GLY A 234 8.16 17.25 5.47
CA GLY A 234 6.91 17.98 5.75
C GLY A 234 6.05 18.16 4.51
#